data_498620b822cf60c7b72cd7e2ebb82d02
#
_entry.id   498620b822cf60c7b72cd7e2ebb82d02
#
_cell.length_a   1.000
_cell.length_b   1.000
_cell.length_c   1.000
_cell.angle_alpha   90.00
_cell.angle_beta   90.00
_cell.angle_gamma   90.00
#
_symmetry.space_group_name_H-M   'P 1'
#
loop_
_entity.id
_entity.type
_entity.pdbx_description
1 polymer ?
#
loop_
_entity_poly.entity_id
_entity_poly.type
_entity_poly.pdbx_seq_one_letter_code
_entity_poly.pdbx_strand_id
1 'polypeptide(L)'
;DYFEVSKNHNIVKTIHMETEWDSNDPIGETEWLHKLFEMTGFPNALVAQAWFDRNDIAKVLENQSKYDLTRSIRHKPKSTNNPNTKLDNIKGSLKDPIFRRGYSLLKKHKLHFDLQTPWWHLNDATQLAKDFPDTIIILNHTGLPSDRSFDGLNQWRINLEEFSEQPNTAIKISGICVPGKKWTAKLNKEIILDVINIFGYERCMFASNFPVDSLCATFDEIYNGFKNITAGLPENEIQCLFHDNAIKYYNPV
;
A
#
# COMPACT_ATOMS: atom_id res chain seq x y z
N ASP A 1 6.95 -21.51 0.71
CA ASP A 1 6.46 -20.97 -0.58
C ASP A 1 7.12 -19.62 -0.91
N TYR A 2 7.10 -18.59 -0.02
CA TYR A 2 7.67 -17.26 -0.31
C TYR A 2 9.17 -17.33 -0.66
N PHE A 3 9.98 -18.02 0.13
CA PHE A 3 11.42 -18.17 -0.14
C PHE A 3 11.73 -18.87 -1.46
N GLU A 4 10.87 -19.77 -1.90
CA GLU A 4 11.04 -20.45 -3.19
C GLU A 4 10.81 -19.49 -4.36
N VAL A 5 9.76 -18.67 -4.31
CA VAL A 5 9.47 -17.73 -5.40
C VAL A 5 10.43 -16.54 -5.44
N SER A 6 11.05 -16.19 -4.30
CA SER A 6 11.96 -15.06 -4.17
C SER A 6 13.45 -15.42 -4.18
N LYS A 7 13.82 -16.69 -4.34
CA LYS A 7 15.19 -17.21 -4.16
C LYS A 7 16.26 -16.56 -5.04
N ASN A 8 15.88 -15.96 -6.16
CA ASN A 8 16.80 -15.27 -7.07
C ASN A 8 17.03 -13.80 -6.70
N HIS A 9 16.45 -13.34 -5.59
CA HIS A 9 16.58 -11.99 -5.08
C HIS A 9 17.11 -11.98 -3.65
N ASN A 10 17.93 -11.00 -3.32
CA ASN A 10 18.44 -10.82 -1.95
C ASN A 10 17.37 -10.13 -1.09
N ILE A 11 16.42 -10.92 -0.58
CA ILE A 11 15.39 -10.43 0.34
C ILE A 11 15.96 -10.42 1.75
N VAL A 12 16.12 -9.26 2.33
CA VAL A 12 16.67 -9.08 3.67
C VAL A 12 15.58 -8.98 4.75
N LYS A 13 14.43 -8.39 4.41
CA LYS A 13 13.25 -8.25 5.28
C LYS A 13 11.97 -8.27 4.46
N THR A 14 10.86 -8.60 5.12
CA THR A 14 9.53 -8.60 4.48
C THR A 14 8.51 -7.86 5.34
N ILE A 15 7.54 -7.25 4.66
CA ILE A 15 6.39 -6.61 5.29
C ILE A 15 5.15 -7.32 4.78
N HIS A 16 4.43 -7.96 5.68
CA HIS A 16 3.17 -8.62 5.35
C HIS A 16 2.03 -7.62 5.27
N MET A 17 1.21 -7.75 4.24
CA MET A 17 -0.03 -6.99 4.07
C MET A 17 -1.21 -7.89 4.45
N GLU A 18 -2.10 -7.41 5.32
CA GLU A 18 -3.32 -8.13 5.72
C GLU A 18 -4.08 -8.72 4.51
N THR A 19 -4.72 -9.85 4.72
CA THR A 19 -5.37 -10.63 3.65
C THR A 19 -6.89 -10.77 3.84
N GLU A 20 -7.53 -9.82 4.53
CA GLU A 20 -8.96 -9.83 4.85
C GLU A 20 -9.37 -11.11 5.61
N TRP A 21 -8.63 -11.38 6.68
CA TRP A 21 -8.91 -12.46 7.64
C TRP A 21 -10.38 -12.42 8.14
N ASP A 22 -10.73 -13.09 9.17
CA ASP A 22 -12.10 -13.09 9.73
C ASP A 22 -12.43 -11.75 10.41
N SER A 23 -13.51 -11.08 9.99
CA SER A 23 -13.99 -9.84 10.63
C SER A 23 -14.45 -10.02 12.08
N ASN A 24 -14.76 -11.25 12.50
CA ASN A 24 -15.10 -11.60 13.87
C ASN A 24 -13.86 -11.84 14.73
N ASP A 25 -12.70 -12.05 14.10
CA ASP A 25 -11.40 -12.24 14.75
C ASP A 25 -10.36 -11.28 14.15
N PRO A 26 -10.46 -9.98 14.40
CA PRO A 26 -9.62 -8.97 13.77
C PRO A 26 -8.13 -9.05 14.18
N ILE A 27 -7.79 -9.87 15.17
CA ILE A 27 -6.42 -10.02 15.68
C ILE A 27 -5.78 -11.35 15.24
N GLY A 28 -6.58 -12.34 14.87
CA GLY A 28 -6.11 -13.70 14.59
C GLY A 28 -5.01 -13.79 13.53
N GLU A 29 -5.08 -13.00 12.45
CA GLU A 29 -4.01 -12.94 11.45
C GLU A 29 -2.71 -12.42 12.06
N THR A 30 -2.76 -11.37 12.86
CA THR A 30 -1.60 -10.79 13.55
C THR A 30 -0.97 -11.78 14.52
N GLU A 31 -1.78 -12.50 15.30
CA GLU A 31 -1.30 -13.54 16.22
C GLU A 31 -0.61 -14.68 15.48
N TRP A 32 -1.21 -15.12 14.39
CA TRP A 32 -0.63 -16.18 13.55
C TRP A 32 0.71 -15.75 12.94
N LEU A 33 0.78 -14.53 12.41
CA LEU A 33 2.00 -14.00 11.80
C LEU A 33 3.11 -13.73 12.83
N HIS A 34 2.75 -13.35 14.04
CA HIS A 34 3.72 -13.20 15.13
C HIS A 34 4.37 -14.55 15.51
N LYS A 35 3.56 -15.59 15.63
CA LYS A 35 4.07 -16.96 15.84
C LYS A 35 4.94 -17.42 14.67
N LEU A 36 4.56 -17.10 13.44
CA LEU A 36 5.35 -17.43 12.26
C LEU A 36 6.71 -16.72 12.27
N PHE A 37 6.74 -15.44 12.67
CA PHE A 37 7.98 -14.69 12.85
C PHE A 37 8.89 -15.33 13.91
N GLU A 38 8.35 -15.72 15.05
CA GLU A 38 9.12 -16.41 16.10
C GLU A 38 9.77 -17.72 15.61
N MET A 39 9.10 -18.41 14.68
CA MET A 39 9.58 -19.68 14.12
C MET A 39 10.57 -19.53 12.97
N THR A 40 10.44 -18.46 12.16
CA THR A 40 11.12 -18.37 10.86
C THR A 40 11.94 -17.09 10.69
N GLY A 41 11.78 -16.08 11.57
CA GLY A 41 12.35 -14.75 11.41
C GLY A 41 11.64 -13.87 10.39
N PHE A 42 10.48 -14.30 9.85
CA PHE A 42 9.67 -13.57 8.86
C PHE A 42 8.17 -13.73 9.17
N PRO A 43 7.32 -12.74 8.82
CA PRO A 43 7.64 -11.40 8.30
C PRO A 43 8.22 -10.46 9.36
N ASN A 44 8.93 -9.40 8.95
CA ASN A 44 9.61 -8.47 9.87
C ASN A 44 8.77 -7.25 10.25
N ALA A 45 7.67 -6.99 9.56
CA ALA A 45 6.65 -6.01 9.91
C ALA A 45 5.29 -6.43 9.35
N LEU A 46 4.23 -5.90 9.95
CA LEU A 46 2.85 -6.15 9.55
C LEU A 46 2.12 -4.86 9.23
N VAL A 47 1.36 -4.89 8.16
CA VAL A 47 0.21 -4.02 7.94
C VAL A 47 -1.01 -4.83 8.34
N ALA A 48 -1.53 -4.58 9.52
CA ALA A 48 -2.59 -5.38 10.12
C ALA A 48 -3.99 -4.91 9.68
N GLN A 49 -4.98 -5.76 9.85
CA GLN A 49 -6.36 -5.44 9.53
C GLN A 49 -7.07 -4.76 10.72
N ALA A 50 -7.79 -3.67 10.43
CA ALA A 50 -8.83 -3.12 11.32
C ALA A 50 -9.83 -2.31 10.51
N TRP A 51 -11.13 -2.46 10.80
CA TRP A 51 -12.19 -1.69 10.15
C TRP A 51 -12.54 -0.48 11.02
N PHE A 52 -12.26 0.73 10.53
CA PHE A 52 -12.40 1.97 11.30
C PHE A 52 -13.85 2.30 11.69
N ASP A 53 -14.83 1.75 10.99
CA ASP A 53 -16.26 1.91 11.26
C ASP A 53 -16.83 0.94 12.30
N ARG A 54 -16.00 0.07 12.89
CA ARG A 54 -16.40 -0.82 13.98
C ARG A 54 -16.70 -0.04 15.27
N ASN A 55 -17.65 -0.53 16.04
CA ASN A 55 -17.95 0.04 17.37
C ASN A 55 -16.82 -0.16 18.39
N ASP A 56 -16.05 -1.25 18.26
CA ASP A 56 -14.95 -1.64 19.14
C ASP A 56 -13.56 -1.28 18.60
N ILE A 57 -13.48 -0.42 17.58
CA ILE A 57 -12.24 -0.07 16.89
C ILE A 57 -11.11 0.36 17.83
N ALA A 58 -11.43 1.10 18.90
CA ALA A 58 -10.42 1.54 19.86
C ALA A 58 -9.71 0.36 20.54
N LYS A 59 -10.47 -0.69 20.89
CA LYS A 59 -9.93 -1.92 21.49
C LYS A 59 -9.16 -2.75 20.48
N VAL A 60 -9.63 -2.82 19.23
CA VAL A 60 -8.93 -3.52 18.13
C VAL A 60 -7.58 -2.88 17.90
N LEU A 61 -7.50 -1.56 17.75
CA LEU A 61 -6.23 -0.84 17.55
C LEU A 61 -5.29 -0.97 18.76
N GLU A 62 -5.82 -0.91 19.97
CA GLU A 62 -5.04 -1.17 21.18
C GLU A 62 -4.43 -2.58 21.16
N ASN A 63 -5.19 -3.59 20.77
CA ASN A 63 -4.69 -4.96 20.68
C ASN A 63 -3.67 -5.11 19.54
N GLN A 64 -3.93 -4.57 18.36
CA GLN A 64 -2.97 -4.57 17.25
C GLN A 64 -1.63 -3.93 17.64
N SER A 65 -1.67 -2.82 18.39
CA SER A 65 -0.46 -2.09 18.79
C SER A 65 0.40 -2.78 19.85
N LYS A 66 -0.08 -3.88 20.46
CA LYS A 66 0.71 -4.69 21.41
C LYS A 66 1.71 -5.60 20.70
N TYR A 67 1.53 -5.84 19.42
CA TYR A 67 2.42 -6.66 18.62
C TYR A 67 3.51 -5.80 17.98
N ASP A 68 4.75 -6.04 18.34
CA ASP A 68 5.91 -5.26 17.88
C ASP A 68 6.12 -5.29 16.36
N LEU A 69 5.52 -6.24 15.67
CA LEU A 69 5.55 -6.30 14.21
C LEU A 69 4.56 -5.33 13.55
N THR A 70 3.48 -4.93 14.25
CA THR A 70 2.43 -4.08 13.67
C THR A 70 2.92 -2.63 13.50
N ARG A 71 2.91 -2.13 12.26
CA ARG A 71 3.38 -0.78 11.90
C ARG A 71 2.30 0.07 11.26
N SER A 72 1.36 -0.56 10.61
CA SER A 72 0.32 0.11 9.84
C SER A 72 -0.99 -0.66 9.90
N ILE A 73 -2.07 0.00 9.58
CA ILE A 73 -3.40 -0.61 9.42
C ILE A 73 -3.85 -0.44 7.99
N ARG A 74 -4.45 -1.49 7.42
CA ARG A 74 -5.19 -1.39 6.16
C ARG A 74 -6.67 -1.59 6.40
N HIS A 75 -7.44 -0.66 5.86
CA HIS A 75 -8.89 -0.75 5.68
C HIS A 75 -9.20 -0.21 4.28
N LYS A 76 -9.77 -1.03 3.42
CA LYS A 76 -10.19 -0.61 2.08
C LYS A 76 -11.49 0.18 2.18
N PRO A 77 -11.47 1.51 1.95
CA PRO A 77 -12.68 2.31 2.03
C PRO A 77 -13.64 1.97 0.88
N LYS A 78 -14.92 2.21 1.10
CA LYS A 78 -15.92 2.11 0.03
C LYS A 78 -15.54 3.01 -1.14
N SER A 79 -15.49 2.46 -2.31
CA SER A 79 -15.17 3.12 -3.57
C SER A 79 -16.19 2.76 -4.66
N THR A 80 -16.19 3.52 -5.76
CA THR A 80 -16.97 3.21 -6.95
C THR A 80 -16.15 2.40 -7.95
N ASN A 81 -16.82 1.69 -8.85
CA ASN A 81 -16.16 0.83 -9.83
C ASN A 81 -15.51 1.60 -11.00
N ASN A 82 -15.88 2.87 -11.18
CA ASN A 82 -15.31 3.73 -12.23
C ASN A 82 -15.44 5.22 -11.84
N PRO A 83 -14.66 6.12 -12.45
CA PRO A 83 -14.61 7.53 -12.09
C PRO A 83 -15.91 8.31 -12.36
N ASN A 84 -16.77 7.81 -13.25
CA ASN A 84 -18.03 8.49 -13.62
C ASN A 84 -19.19 8.13 -12.69
N THR A 85 -19.01 7.15 -11.81
CA THR A 85 -20.02 6.72 -10.85
C THR A 85 -19.83 7.49 -9.54
N LYS A 86 -20.89 8.15 -9.06
CA LYS A 86 -20.89 8.76 -7.72
C LYS A 86 -21.21 7.71 -6.67
N LEU A 87 -20.63 7.86 -5.49
CA LEU A 87 -21.07 7.06 -4.34
C LEU A 87 -22.54 7.35 -4.02
N ASP A 88 -23.33 6.30 -3.90
CA ASP A 88 -24.76 6.35 -3.51
C ASP A 88 -24.95 6.89 -2.08
N ASN A 89 -23.98 6.58 -1.20
CA ASN A 89 -23.86 7.16 0.15
C ASN A 89 -22.39 7.13 0.58
N ILE A 90 -22.06 7.92 1.59
CA ILE A 90 -20.67 8.06 2.10
C ILE A 90 -20.29 7.01 3.13
N LYS A 91 -21.22 6.16 3.59
CA LYS A 91 -20.95 5.17 4.65
C LYS A 91 -19.82 4.23 4.22
N GLY A 92 -18.79 4.09 5.07
CA GLY A 92 -17.61 3.29 4.82
C GLY A 92 -16.58 3.92 3.87
N SER A 93 -16.83 5.12 3.32
CA SER A 93 -15.88 5.85 2.49
C SER A 93 -14.93 6.71 3.34
N LEU A 94 -13.91 7.32 2.69
CA LEU A 94 -12.99 8.28 3.32
C LEU A 94 -13.70 9.54 3.85
N LYS A 95 -14.93 9.82 3.42
CA LYS A 95 -15.79 10.92 3.91
C LYS A 95 -16.66 10.54 5.11
N ASP A 96 -16.83 9.26 5.38
CA ASP A 96 -17.69 8.80 6.46
C ASP A 96 -17.17 9.30 7.83
N PRO A 97 -17.96 10.06 8.60
CA PRO A 97 -17.55 10.51 9.93
C PRO A 97 -17.22 9.36 10.89
N ILE A 98 -17.85 8.19 10.74
CA ILE A 98 -17.57 7.02 11.56
C ILE A 98 -16.20 6.44 11.21
N PHE A 99 -15.91 6.27 9.92
CA PHE A 99 -14.59 5.88 9.42
C PHE A 99 -13.51 6.85 9.95
N ARG A 100 -13.72 8.15 9.78
CA ARG A 100 -12.75 9.19 10.16
C ARG A 100 -12.52 9.24 11.68
N ARG A 101 -13.53 8.98 12.48
CA ARG A 101 -13.39 8.85 13.94
C ARG A 101 -12.51 7.66 14.31
N GLY A 102 -12.71 6.49 13.69
CA GLY A 102 -11.85 5.33 13.91
C GLY A 102 -10.42 5.56 13.42
N TYR A 103 -10.26 6.16 12.24
CA TYR A 103 -8.98 6.53 11.65
C TYR A 103 -8.16 7.47 12.57
N SER A 104 -8.80 8.45 13.20
CA SER A 104 -8.14 9.41 14.10
C SER A 104 -7.41 8.77 15.28
N LEU A 105 -7.77 7.53 15.64
CA LEU A 105 -7.13 6.79 16.73
C LEU A 105 -5.75 6.23 16.36
N LEU A 106 -5.40 6.16 15.07
CA LEU A 106 -4.09 5.66 14.61
C LEU A 106 -2.94 6.45 15.23
N LYS A 107 -3.06 7.77 15.31
CA LYS A 107 -2.05 8.65 15.91
C LYS A 107 -1.69 8.23 17.34
N LYS A 108 -2.69 7.87 18.17
CA LYS A 108 -2.50 7.44 19.56
C LYS A 108 -1.59 6.21 19.65
N HIS A 109 -1.69 5.32 18.68
CA HIS A 109 -0.95 4.06 18.62
C HIS A 109 0.32 4.13 17.75
N LYS A 110 0.63 5.32 17.16
CA LYS A 110 1.76 5.53 16.23
C LYS A 110 1.72 4.58 15.03
N LEU A 111 0.51 4.26 14.55
CA LEU A 111 0.28 3.41 13.40
C LEU A 111 0.08 4.25 12.15
N HIS A 112 0.59 3.77 11.02
CA HIS A 112 0.34 4.33 9.70
C HIS A 112 -0.97 3.80 9.11
N PHE A 113 -1.38 4.36 8.00
CA PHE A 113 -2.51 3.88 7.22
C PHE A 113 -2.05 3.46 5.81
N ASP A 114 -2.22 2.19 5.49
CA ASP A 114 -2.06 1.65 4.14
C ASP A 114 -3.38 1.78 3.39
N LEU A 115 -3.45 2.72 2.48
CA LEU A 115 -4.66 3.04 1.72
C LEU A 115 -4.69 2.28 0.39
N GLN A 116 -5.69 1.42 0.22
CA GLN A 116 -6.01 0.87 -1.08
C GLN A 116 -7.31 1.50 -1.59
N THR A 117 -7.19 2.39 -2.56
CA THR A 117 -8.33 3.06 -3.21
C THR A 117 -7.98 3.37 -4.67
N PRO A 118 -8.95 3.39 -5.59
CA PRO A 118 -8.69 3.82 -6.95
C PRO A 118 -8.47 5.34 -7.03
N TRP A 119 -7.70 5.76 -8.02
CA TRP A 119 -7.23 7.14 -8.18
C TRP A 119 -8.34 8.19 -8.18
N TRP A 120 -9.55 7.86 -8.64
CA TRP A 120 -10.68 8.81 -8.64
C TRP A 120 -11.29 9.10 -7.26
N HIS A 121 -10.77 8.49 -6.21
CA HIS A 121 -11.06 8.84 -4.81
C HIS A 121 -9.87 9.50 -4.09
N LEU A 122 -8.78 9.84 -4.81
CA LEU A 122 -7.61 10.44 -4.17
C LEU A 122 -7.87 11.86 -3.66
N ASN A 123 -8.83 12.62 -4.23
CA ASN A 123 -9.22 13.92 -3.67
C ASN A 123 -9.73 13.76 -2.22
N ASP A 124 -10.48 12.69 -1.94
CA ASP A 124 -10.96 12.39 -0.58
C ASP A 124 -9.81 11.95 0.33
N ALA A 125 -8.82 11.23 -0.21
CA ALA A 125 -7.60 10.84 0.49
C ALA A 125 -6.70 12.06 0.77
N THR A 126 -6.58 12.99 -0.17
CA THR A 126 -5.88 14.27 0.00
C THR A 126 -6.49 15.06 1.16
N GLN A 127 -7.82 15.14 1.21
CA GLN A 127 -8.51 15.81 2.33
C GLN A 127 -8.29 15.08 3.65
N LEU A 128 -8.25 13.73 3.65
CA LEU A 128 -7.92 12.96 4.84
C LEU A 128 -6.49 13.24 5.32
N ALA A 129 -5.53 13.32 4.41
CA ALA A 129 -4.13 13.63 4.74
C ALA A 129 -3.99 15.04 5.34
N LYS A 130 -4.71 16.04 4.79
CA LYS A 130 -4.75 17.43 5.32
C LYS A 130 -5.33 17.50 6.73
N ASP A 131 -6.42 16.76 6.98
CA ASP A 131 -7.12 16.79 8.27
C ASP A 131 -6.38 16.01 9.37
N PHE A 132 -5.52 15.07 9.01
CA PHE A 132 -4.75 14.22 9.92
C PHE A 132 -3.25 14.22 9.59
N PRO A 133 -2.56 15.36 9.68
CA PRO A 133 -1.17 15.51 9.23
C PRO A 133 -0.14 14.65 10.00
N ASP A 134 -0.51 14.19 11.19
CA ASP A 134 0.36 13.36 12.05
C ASP A 134 0.27 11.87 11.72
N THR A 135 -0.60 11.46 10.80
CA THR A 135 -0.73 10.06 10.37
C THR A 135 -0.22 9.91 8.94
N ILE A 136 0.77 9.05 8.74
CA ILE A 136 1.30 8.76 7.40
C ILE A 136 0.29 7.89 6.65
N ILE A 137 0.00 8.27 5.40
CA ILE A 137 -0.82 7.49 4.46
C ILE A 137 0.08 6.92 3.38
N ILE A 138 0.10 5.59 3.26
CA ILE A 138 0.87 4.88 2.24
C ILE A 138 -0.10 4.33 1.19
N LEU A 139 -0.14 4.98 0.02
CA LEU A 139 -1.02 4.57 -1.07
C LEU A 139 -0.55 3.25 -1.68
N ASN A 140 -1.43 2.25 -1.72
CA ASN A 140 -1.14 0.95 -2.30
C ASN A 140 -1.41 0.94 -3.81
N HIS A 141 -0.65 0.12 -4.55
CA HIS A 141 -0.90 -0.22 -5.95
C HIS A 141 -1.01 1.00 -6.87
N THR A 142 -0.21 2.03 -6.61
CA THR A 142 -0.16 3.26 -7.44
C THR A 142 -1.52 3.93 -7.67
N GLY A 143 -2.48 3.74 -6.74
CA GLY A 143 -3.85 4.24 -6.91
C GLY A 143 -4.63 3.53 -8.02
N LEU A 144 -4.26 2.29 -8.35
CA LEU A 144 -4.99 1.41 -9.29
C LEU A 144 -5.19 2.03 -10.69
N PRO A 145 -4.14 2.31 -11.47
CA PRO A 145 -4.26 2.86 -12.84
C PRO A 145 -4.71 1.78 -13.83
N SER A 146 -5.94 1.28 -13.69
CA SER A 146 -6.50 0.21 -14.52
C SER A 146 -6.86 0.65 -15.92
N ASP A 147 -7.35 1.88 -16.09
CA ASP A 147 -7.55 2.51 -17.40
C ASP A 147 -6.22 3.03 -17.93
N ARG A 148 -5.69 2.35 -18.96
CA ARG A 148 -4.42 2.67 -19.65
C ARG A 148 -4.62 3.54 -20.88
N SER A 149 -5.82 4.11 -21.10
CA SER A 149 -6.03 5.13 -22.15
C SER A 149 -5.26 6.41 -21.81
N PHE A 150 -5.03 7.23 -22.82
CA PHE A 150 -4.38 8.53 -22.65
C PHE A 150 -5.13 9.41 -21.60
N ASP A 151 -6.45 9.50 -21.73
CA ASP A 151 -7.27 10.30 -20.81
C ASP A 151 -7.30 9.70 -19.40
N GLY A 152 -7.41 8.37 -19.28
CA GLY A 152 -7.37 7.67 -17.99
C GLY A 152 -6.06 7.91 -17.24
N LEU A 153 -4.92 7.78 -17.94
CA LEU A 153 -3.60 8.03 -17.34
C LEU A 153 -3.38 9.52 -17.02
N ASN A 154 -3.90 10.44 -17.83
CA ASN A 154 -3.83 11.87 -17.53
C ASN A 154 -4.58 12.22 -16.24
N GLN A 155 -5.81 11.74 -16.10
CA GLN A 155 -6.60 11.96 -14.89
C GLN A 155 -5.97 11.32 -13.65
N TRP A 156 -5.40 10.10 -13.81
CA TRP A 156 -4.65 9.43 -12.75
C TRP A 156 -3.44 10.26 -12.28
N ARG A 157 -2.63 10.83 -13.21
CA ARG A 157 -1.49 11.69 -12.86
C ARG A 157 -1.93 12.92 -12.07
N ILE A 158 -2.94 13.65 -12.54
CA ILE A 158 -3.46 14.85 -11.88
C ILE A 158 -3.87 14.54 -10.43
N ASN A 159 -4.58 13.44 -10.20
CA ASN A 159 -5.00 13.06 -8.86
C ASN A 159 -3.83 12.60 -7.97
N LEU A 160 -2.82 11.94 -8.56
CA LEU A 160 -1.61 11.57 -7.83
C LEU A 160 -0.78 12.80 -7.45
N GLU A 161 -0.62 13.77 -8.35
CA GLU A 161 0.10 15.02 -8.10
C GLU A 161 -0.52 15.75 -6.90
N GLU A 162 -1.85 15.97 -6.91
CA GLU A 162 -2.55 16.61 -5.78
C GLU A 162 -2.36 15.86 -4.45
N PHE A 163 -2.44 14.51 -4.49
CA PHE A 163 -2.24 13.69 -3.30
C PHE A 163 -0.78 13.75 -2.81
N SER A 164 0.18 13.78 -3.72
CA SER A 164 1.61 13.82 -3.41
C SER A 164 2.08 15.13 -2.76
N GLU A 165 1.32 16.23 -2.92
CA GLU A 165 1.60 17.51 -2.27
C GLU A 165 1.51 17.41 -0.74
N GLN A 166 0.84 16.39 -0.21
CA GLN A 166 0.72 16.23 1.22
C GLN A 166 2.00 15.57 1.79
N PRO A 167 2.68 16.19 2.76
CA PRO A 167 3.99 15.73 3.26
C PRO A 167 3.91 14.38 4.01
N ASN A 168 2.73 14.02 4.50
CA ASN A 168 2.45 12.78 5.21
C ASN A 168 1.97 11.64 4.28
N THR A 169 2.35 11.66 2.99
CA THR A 169 1.99 10.64 2.01
C THR A 169 3.22 9.93 1.43
N ALA A 170 3.07 8.64 1.19
CA ALA A 170 4.02 7.80 0.45
C ALA A 170 3.25 6.81 -0.44
N ILE A 171 3.96 6.10 -1.33
CA ILE A 171 3.31 5.23 -2.30
C ILE A 171 4.07 3.92 -2.51
N LYS A 172 3.32 2.82 -2.69
CA LYS A 172 3.86 1.53 -3.14
C LYS A 172 3.61 1.32 -4.63
N ILE A 173 4.68 1.05 -5.35
CA ILE A 173 4.67 0.68 -6.77
C ILE A 173 4.50 -0.84 -6.83
N SER A 174 3.25 -1.29 -6.96
CA SER A 174 2.85 -2.70 -6.94
C SER A 174 1.46 -2.84 -7.56
N GLY A 175 1.00 -4.07 -7.81
CA GLY A 175 -0.37 -4.33 -8.27
C GLY A 175 -0.72 -3.63 -9.58
N ILE A 176 0.26 -3.47 -10.48
CA ILE A 176 0.12 -2.76 -11.75
C ILE A 176 -0.12 -3.71 -12.94
N CYS A 177 -0.56 -4.92 -12.64
CA CYS A 177 -0.99 -5.88 -13.66
C CYS A 177 -2.22 -5.37 -14.42
N VAL A 178 -2.25 -5.67 -15.70
CA VAL A 178 -3.44 -5.42 -16.53
C VAL A 178 -4.11 -6.75 -16.78
N PRO A 179 -5.39 -6.93 -16.42
CA PRO A 179 -6.10 -8.19 -16.61
C PRO A 179 -5.98 -8.73 -18.04
N GLY A 180 -5.65 -10.01 -18.19
CA GLY A 180 -5.48 -10.66 -19.48
C GLY A 180 -4.20 -10.31 -20.25
N LYS A 181 -3.30 -9.51 -19.66
CA LYS A 181 -1.99 -9.21 -20.27
C LYS A 181 -0.86 -9.69 -19.37
N LYS A 182 0.19 -10.25 -20.00
CA LYS A 182 1.44 -10.55 -19.29
C LYS A 182 2.07 -9.25 -18.81
N TRP A 183 2.56 -9.23 -17.57
CA TRP A 183 3.35 -8.13 -17.03
C TRP A 183 4.67 -8.01 -17.82
N THR A 184 5.00 -6.82 -18.30
CA THR A 184 6.28 -6.54 -18.95
C THR A 184 6.80 -5.17 -18.53
N ALA A 185 8.14 -5.00 -18.51
CA ALA A 185 8.75 -3.71 -18.24
C ALA A 185 8.25 -2.64 -19.25
N LYS A 186 8.10 -3.00 -20.53
CA LYS A 186 7.58 -2.08 -21.56
C LYS A 186 6.18 -1.56 -21.25
N LEU A 187 5.28 -2.44 -20.76
CA LEU A 187 3.89 -2.08 -20.45
C LEU A 187 3.78 -1.16 -19.24
N ASN A 188 4.68 -1.32 -18.27
CA ASN A 188 4.58 -0.67 -16.97
C ASN A 188 5.61 0.46 -16.75
N LYS A 189 6.57 0.64 -17.65
CA LYS A 189 7.65 1.64 -17.51
C LYS A 189 7.12 3.05 -17.26
N GLU A 190 6.17 3.50 -18.06
CA GLU A 190 5.58 4.84 -17.95
C GLU A 190 4.94 5.05 -16.57
N ILE A 191 4.12 4.12 -16.12
CA ILE A 191 3.47 4.18 -14.80
C ILE A 191 4.51 4.28 -13.66
N ILE A 192 5.55 3.45 -13.71
CA ILE A 192 6.59 3.41 -12.68
C ILE A 192 7.35 4.73 -12.64
N LEU A 193 7.77 5.24 -13.79
CA LEU A 193 8.53 6.49 -13.87
C LEU A 193 7.69 7.71 -13.50
N ASP A 194 6.41 7.75 -13.90
CA ASP A 194 5.49 8.81 -13.51
C ASP A 194 5.32 8.87 -11.98
N VAL A 195 5.12 7.73 -11.33
CA VAL A 195 5.00 7.66 -9.86
C VAL A 195 6.27 8.18 -9.19
N ILE A 196 7.44 7.75 -9.66
CA ILE A 196 8.73 8.20 -9.09
C ILE A 196 8.91 9.71 -9.31
N ASN A 197 8.54 10.25 -10.48
CA ASN A 197 8.62 11.67 -10.77
C ASN A 197 7.66 12.51 -9.92
N ILE A 198 6.43 12.03 -9.70
CA ILE A 198 5.37 12.74 -8.96
C ILE A 198 5.68 12.76 -7.45
N PHE A 199 6.02 11.62 -6.85
CA PHE A 199 6.26 11.51 -5.40
C PHE A 199 7.69 11.83 -4.98
N GLY A 200 8.64 11.75 -5.91
CA GLY A 200 10.06 11.67 -5.60
C GLY A 200 10.46 10.29 -5.06
N TYR A 201 11.68 9.87 -5.37
CA TYR A 201 12.18 8.54 -4.99
C TYR A 201 12.15 8.27 -3.48
N GLU A 202 12.25 9.29 -2.62
CA GLU A 202 12.26 9.16 -1.15
C GLU A 202 10.91 8.77 -0.53
N ARG A 203 9.84 8.75 -1.33
CA ARG A 203 8.49 8.40 -0.89
C ARG A 203 7.88 7.24 -1.68
N CYS A 204 8.66 6.58 -2.54
CA CYS A 204 8.24 5.44 -3.35
C CYS A 204 8.86 4.14 -2.86
N MET A 205 8.10 3.05 -2.86
CA MET A 205 8.58 1.71 -2.49
C MET A 205 8.09 0.69 -3.52
N PHE A 206 8.97 -0.18 -4.00
CA PHE A 206 8.54 -1.36 -4.75
C PHE A 206 7.93 -2.42 -3.84
N ALA A 207 6.89 -3.10 -4.33
CA ALA A 207 6.29 -4.25 -3.67
C ALA A 207 5.78 -5.26 -4.69
N SER A 208 5.78 -6.54 -4.32
CA SER A 208 5.47 -7.64 -5.25
C SER A 208 3.98 -7.80 -5.56
N ASN A 209 3.11 -7.46 -4.62
CA ASN A 209 1.70 -7.88 -4.62
C ASN A 209 1.51 -9.41 -4.77
N PHE A 210 2.49 -10.20 -4.31
CA PHE A 210 2.39 -11.65 -4.33
C PHE A 210 1.58 -12.19 -3.13
N PRO A 211 0.77 -13.23 -3.34
CA PRO A 211 0.67 -14.05 -4.57
C PRO A 211 -0.29 -13.52 -5.64
N VAL A 212 -0.99 -12.40 -5.46
CA VAL A 212 -2.02 -11.92 -6.39
C VAL A 212 -1.45 -11.72 -7.81
N ASP A 213 -0.33 -11.05 -7.93
CA ASP A 213 0.29 -10.78 -9.24
C ASP A 213 0.90 -12.01 -9.92
N SER A 214 0.90 -13.19 -9.25
CA SER A 214 1.26 -14.47 -9.92
C SER A 214 0.32 -14.84 -11.07
N LEU A 215 -0.86 -14.23 -11.11
CA LEU A 215 -1.82 -14.38 -12.22
C LEU A 215 -1.30 -13.78 -13.54
N CYS A 216 -0.32 -12.90 -13.51
CA CYS A 216 0.18 -12.24 -14.72
C CYS A 216 1.71 -12.26 -14.89
N ALA A 217 2.48 -12.62 -13.87
CA ALA A 217 3.93 -12.76 -13.93
C ALA A 217 4.49 -13.56 -12.76
N THR A 218 5.71 -14.08 -12.91
CA THR A 218 6.49 -14.62 -11.81
C THR A 218 7.04 -13.48 -10.95
N PHE A 219 7.43 -13.79 -9.71
CA PHE A 219 8.12 -12.85 -8.82
C PHE A 219 9.38 -12.28 -9.49
N ASP A 220 10.16 -13.14 -10.15
CA ASP A 220 11.37 -12.77 -10.87
C ASP A 220 11.09 -11.79 -12.03
N GLU A 221 10.05 -12.04 -12.82
CA GLU A 221 9.68 -11.15 -13.94
C GLU A 221 9.33 -9.75 -13.44
N ILE A 222 8.61 -9.64 -12.32
CA ILE A 222 8.23 -8.35 -11.73
C ILE A 222 9.47 -7.61 -11.21
N TYR A 223 10.27 -8.24 -10.33
CA TYR A 223 11.42 -7.55 -9.74
C TYR A 223 12.56 -7.28 -10.72
N ASN A 224 12.81 -8.19 -11.67
CA ASN A 224 13.76 -7.91 -12.76
C ASN A 224 13.25 -6.80 -13.69
N GLY A 225 11.93 -6.71 -13.87
CA GLY A 225 11.30 -5.60 -14.57
C GLY A 225 11.51 -4.27 -13.86
N PHE A 226 11.33 -4.19 -12.55
CA PHE A 226 11.63 -3.00 -11.75
C PHE A 226 13.10 -2.60 -11.86
N LYS A 227 14.02 -3.55 -11.66
CA LYS A 227 15.48 -3.32 -11.83
C LYS A 227 15.83 -2.80 -13.22
N ASN A 228 15.26 -3.38 -14.28
CA ASN A 228 15.50 -2.96 -15.66
C ASN A 228 14.98 -1.53 -15.92
N ILE A 229 13.80 -1.18 -15.42
CA ILE A 229 13.21 0.16 -15.60
C ILE A 229 14.05 1.23 -14.89
N THR A 230 14.59 0.92 -13.72
CA THR A 230 15.34 1.85 -12.87
C THR A 230 16.84 1.81 -13.06
N ALA A 231 17.37 0.96 -13.97
CA ALA A 231 18.81 0.76 -14.17
C ALA A 231 19.61 2.04 -14.53
N GLY A 232 18.94 3.08 -15.01
CA GLY A 232 19.55 4.37 -15.33
C GLY A 232 19.48 5.43 -14.24
N LEU A 233 18.85 5.12 -13.11
CA LEU A 233 18.76 6.01 -11.96
C LEU A 233 20.05 5.96 -11.12
N PRO A 234 20.37 7.01 -10.36
CA PRO A 234 21.43 6.99 -9.36
C PRO A 234 21.26 5.85 -8.33
N GLU A 235 22.37 5.28 -7.88
CA GLU A 235 22.37 4.12 -6.97
C GLU A 235 21.61 4.40 -5.67
N ASN A 236 21.74 5.60 -5.11
CA ASN A 236 21.03 6.01 -3.90
C ASN A 236 19.50 6.05 -4.12
N GLU A 237 19.02 6.42 -5.29
CA GLU A 237 17.60 6.42 -5.61
C GLU A 237 17.08 4.98 -5.74
N ILE A 238 17.84 4.11 -6.42
CA ILE A 238 17.52 2.68 -6.52
C ILE A 238 17.46 2.05 -5.10
N GLN A 239 18.42 2.35 -4.25
CA GLN A 239 18.47 1.86 -2.87
C GLN A 239 17.23 2.31 -2.07
N CYS A 240 16.79 3.57 -2.22
CA CYS A 240 15.55 4.07 -1.61
C CYS A 240 14.33 3.27 -2.06
N LEU A 241 14.18 3.06 -3.39
CA LEU A 241 13.01 2.38 -3.97
C LEU A 241 12.88 0.91 -3.55
N PHE A 242 13.99 0.20 -3.41
CA PHE A 242 13.99 -1.24 -3.10
C PHE A 242 14.13 -1.56 -1.62
N HIS A 243 14.63 -0.63 -0.78
CA HIS A 243 14.99 -0.95 0.59
C HIS A 243 14.72 0.20 1.57
N ASP A 244 15.43 1.35 1.45
CA ASP A 244 15.53 2.34 2.54
C ASP A 244 14.18 2.95 2.91
N ASN A 245 13.30 3.19 1.93
CA ASN A 245 11.97 3.71 2.20
C ASN A 245 11.10 2.71 2.96
N ALA A 246 11.21 1.41 2.67
CA ALA A 246 10.51 0.38 3.43
C ALA A 246 11.00 0.34 4.89
N ILE A 247 12.32 0.47 5.11
CA ILE A 247 12.89 0.62 6.46
C ILE A 247 12.35 1.87 7.14
N LYS A 248 12.40 3.02 6.46
CA LYS A 248 11.93 4.32 6.98
C LYS A 248 10.47 4.29 7.42
N TYR A 249 9.59 3.76 6.60
CA TYR A 249 8.14 3.82 6.86
C TYR A 249 7.64 2.69 7.76
N TYR A 250 8.20 1.50 7.66
CA TYR A 250 7.69 0.36 8.43
C TYR A 250 8.59 -0.07 9.59
N ASN A 251 9.83 0.46 9.67
CA ASN A 251 10.80 0.11 10.72
C ASN A 251 10.75 -1.40 11.08
N PRO A 252 10.96 -2.30 10.11
CA PRO A 252 10.85 -3.74 10.34
C PRO A 252 11.93 -4.24 11.30
N VAL A 253 11.57 -5.17 12.17
CA VAL A 253 12.49 -5.78 13.15
C VAL A 253 13.54 -6.66 12.50
#